data_eba03ca129851428bcf2e9995f1511bc
#
_entry.id   eba03ca129851428bcf2e9995f1511bc
#
_cell.length_a   1.000
_cell.length_b   1.000
_cell.length_c   1.000
_cell.angle_alpha   90.00
_cell.angle_beta   90.00
_cell.angle_gamma   90.00
#
_symmetry.space_group_name_H-M   'P 1'
#
loop_
_entity.id
_entity.type
_entity.pdbx_description
1 polymer ?
#
loop_
_entity_poly.entity_id
_entity_poly.type
_entity_poly.pdbx_seq_one_letter_code
_entity_poly.pdbx_strand_id
1 'polypeptide(L)'
;PYGGRDAVEPFTAYADRGVFIWCRSSNPGAADVQDLELAGGKPLFEAVAERARDWNERGNVALVAGATWPEQIERVREICPDQVILVPGVGAQQGALEAATHAAIDANGGGFLINASRGVTYASRGDDYAAAARKEAQRLRNRINVMREAALARG
;
A
#
# COMPACT_ATOMS: atom_id res chain seq x y z
N PRO A 1 -14.58 -3.53 1.74
CA PRO A 1 -15.35 -2.39 1.17
C PRO A 1 -16.75 -2.77 0.70
N TYR A 2 -16.97 -4.03 0.31
CA TYR A 2 -18.25 -4.45 -0.30
C TYR A 2 -19.46 -4.42 0.65
N GLY A 3 -19.25 -4.41 1.96
CA GLY A 3 -20.31 -4.22 2.96
C GLY A 3 -20.81 -2.77 3.07
N GLY A 4 -20.17 -1.84 2.36
CA GLY A 4 -20.54 -0.42 2.42
C GLY A 4 -20.06 0.30 3.68
N ARG A 5 -20.55 1.54 3.86
CA ARG A 5 -20.14 2.43 4.95
C ARG A 5 -20.47 1.85 6.32
N ASP A 6 -21.64 1.30 6.49
CA ASP A 6 -22.12 0.73 7.75
C ASP A 6 -21.27 -0.44 8.26
N ALA A 7 -20.63 -1.19 7.36
CA ALA A 7 -19.69 -2.24 7.72
C ALA A 7 -18.29 -1.70 8.16
N VAL A 8 -17.94 -0.49 7.78
CA VAL A 8 -16.64 0.14 8.08
C VAL A 8 -16.73 1.09 9.27
N GLU A 9 -17.85 1.82 9.40
CA GLU A 9 -18.07 2.86 10.40
C GLU A 9 -17.82 2.42 11.85
N PRO A 10 -18.19 1.21 12.30
CA PRO A 10 -17.90 0.75 13.66
C PRO A 10 -16.40 0.73 13.98
N PHE A 11 -15.53 0.54 12.98
CA PHE A 11 -14.08 0.53 13.16
C PHE A 11 -13.50 1.95 13.08
N THR A 12 -13.99 2.78 12.17
CA THR A 12 -13.51 4.17 12.01
C THR A 12 -13.98 5.10 13.13
N ALA A 13 -14.96 4.67 13.93
CA ALA A 13 -15.44 5.40 15.11
C ALA A 13 -14.32 5.61 16.16
N TYR A 14 -13.31 4.75 16.19
CA TYR A 14 -12.16 4.83 17.09
C TYR A 14 -11.03 5.64 16.44
N ALA A 15 -10.97 6.94 16.73
CA ALA A 15 -10.00 7.84 16.10
C ALA A 15 -8.52 7.49 16.40
N ASP A 16 -8.26 6.75 17.48
CA ASP A 16 -6.94 6.26 17.89
C ASP A 16 -6.57 4.90 17.24
N ARG A 17 -7.38 4.40 16.32
CA ARG A 17 -7.16 3.13 15.60
C ARG A 17 -7.17 3.36 14.09
N GLY A 18 -6.17 2.85 13.39
CA GLY A 18 -6.11 2.84 11.93
C GLY A 18 -6.92 1.69 11.32
N VAL A 19 -7.65 1.98 10.25
CA VAL A 19 -8.42 1.00 9.48
C VAL A 19 -7.89 0.92 8.07
N PHE A 20 -7.49 -0.27 7.61
CA PHE A 20 -7.03 -0.48 6.25
C PHE A 20 -8.17 -1.03 5.39
N ILE A 21 -8.53 -0.29 4.34
CA ILE A 21 -9.49 -0.72 3.33
C ILE A 21 -8.75 -1.44 2.20
N TRP A 22 -9.13 -2.66 1.92
CA TRP A 22 -8.57 -3.42 0.81
C TRP A 22 -9.07 -2.84 -0.50
N CYS A 23 -8.18 -2.15 -1.21
CA CYS A 23 -8.48 -1.46 -2.45
C CYS A 23 -8.03 -2.27 -3.67
N ARG A 24 -6.73 -2.56 -3.76
CA ARG A 24 -6.14 -3.30 -4.88
C ARG A 24 -5.16 -4.35 -4.37
N SER A 25 -5.33 -5.60 -4.76
CA SER A 25 -4.45 -6.68 -4.32
C SER A 25 -3.38 -7.01 -5.37
N SER A 26 -2.31 -7.68 -4.91
CA SER A 26 -1.14 -8.01 -5.73
C SER A 26 -1.25 -9.34 -6.50
N ASN A 27 -2.26 -10.16 -6.21
CA ASN A 27 -2.44 -11.45 -6.88
C ASN A 27 -3.00 -11.28 -8.31
N PRO A 28 -2.66 -12.16 -9.26
CA PRO A 28 -3.11 -12.06 -10.65
C PRO A 28 -4.65 -12.04 -10.80
N GLY A 29 -5.36 -12.88 -10.06
CA GLY A 29 -6.84 -12.95 -10.12
C GLY A 29 -7.56 -11.73 -9.53
N ALA A 30 -6.85 -10.75 -9.01
CA ALA A 30 -7.45 -9.51 -8.53
C ALA A 30 -8.16 -8.74 -9.67
N ALA A 31 -7.64 -8.84 -10.88
CA ALA A 31 -8.21 -8.20 -12.07
C ALA A 31 -9.63 -8.67 -12.39
N ASP A 32 -9.97 -9.92 -12.06
CA ASP A 32 -11.30 -10.50 -12.34
C ASP A 32 -12.44 -9.70 -11.68
N VAL A 33 -12.13 -8.97 -10.59
CA VAL A 33 -13.11 -8.19 -9.82
C VAL A 33 -12.72 -6.73 -9.73
N GLN A 34 -11.46 -6.44 -9.42
CA GLN A 34 -11.04 -5.08 -9.07
C GLN A 34 -10.85 -4.17 -10.28
N ASP A 35 -10.63 -4.76 -11.46
CA ASP A 35 -10.54 -4.02 -12.74
C ASP A 35 -11.87 -4.00 -13.50
N LEU A 36 -12.97 -4.55 -12.94
CA LEU A 36 -14.28 -4.44 -13.54
C LEU A 36 -14.68 -2.97 -13.73
N GLU A 37 -15.07 -2.62 -14.92
CA GLU A 37 -15.55 -1.28 -15.23
C GLU A 37 -16.97 -1.06 -14.70
N LEU A 38 -17.13 0.00 -13.96
CA LEU A 38 -18.44 0.51 -13.53
C LEU A 38 -19.07 1.36 -14.64
N ALA A 39 -20.34 1.71 -14.47
CA ALA A 39 -21.00 2.65 -15.36
C ALA A 39 -20.18 3.96 -15.46
N GLY A 40 -19.78 4.31 -16.68
CA GLY A 40 -18.87 5.44 -16.92
C GLY A 40 -17.39 5.08 -17.11
N GLY A 41 -17.04 3.79 -17.19
CA GLY A 41 -15.69 3.31 -17.54
C GLY A 41 -14.65 3.37 -16.41
N LYS A 42 -15.07 3.63 -15.17
CA LYS A 42 -14.20 3.69 -14.00
C LYS A 42 -13.96 2.27 -13.44
N PRO A 43 -12.71 1.84 -13.21
CA PRO A 43 -12.45 0.57 -12.56
C PRO A 43 -12.97 0.52 -11.12
N LEU A 44 -13.39 -0.66 -10.66
CA LEU A 44 -13.93 -0.83 -9.32
C LEU A 44 -12.96 -0.41 -8.22
N PHE A 45 -11.65 -0.69 -8.37
CA PHE A 45 -10.66 -0.30 -7.36
C PHE A 45 -10.58 1.23 -7.16
N GLU A 46 -10.77 2.04 -8.21
CA GLU A 46 -10.82 3.49 -8.09
C GLU A 46 -12.05 3.95 -7.30
N ALA A 47 -13.20 3.34 -7.57
CA ALA A 47 -14.41 3.65 -6.79
C ALA A 47 -14.25 3.27 -5.32
N VAL A 48 -13.55 2.17 -5.01
CA VAL A 48 -13.20 1.79 -3.64
C VAL A 48 -12.27 2.83 -3.00
N ALA A 49 -11.27 3.32 -3.74
CA ALA A 49 -10.36 4.37 -3.25
C ALA A 49 -11.13 5.67 -2.92
N GLU A 50 -12.03 6.10 -3.80
CA GLU A 50 -12.89 7.26 -3.56
C GLU A 50 -13.75 7.09 -2.30
N ARG A 51 -14.38 5.92 -2.11
CA ARG A 51 -15.16 5.64 -0.89
C ARG A 51 -14.28 5.63 0.36
N ALA A 52 -13.08 5.04 0.30
CA ALA A 52 -12.15 5.07 1.41
C ALA A 52 -11.72 6.51 1.78
N ARG A 53 -11.53 7.38 0.79
CA ARG A 53 -11.31 8.81 1.00
C ARG A 53 -12.50 9.47 1.69
N ASP A 54 -13.71 9.24 1.19
CA ASP A 54 -14.94 9.83 1.74
C ASP A 54 -15.22 9.35 3.18
N TRP A 55 -14.81 8.12 3.53
CA TRP A 55 -14.95 7.56 4.89
C TRP A 55 -13.86 8.02 5.86
N ASN A 56 -12.84 8.73 5.38
CA ASN A 56 -11.69 9.16 6.17
C ASN A 56 -11.95 10.47 6.97
N GLU A 57 -13.14 10.66 7.48
CA GLU A 57 -13.55 11.86 8.21
C GLU A 57 -12.68 12.16 9.46
N ARG A 58 -12.07 11.13 10.05
CA ARG A 58 -11.22 11.23 11.24
C ARG A 58 -9.71 11.06 10.96
N GLY A 59 -9.32 10.98 9.69
CA GLY A 59 -7.91 10.77 9.33
C GLY A 59 -7.36 9.40 9.69
N ASN A 60 -8.21 8.39 9.91
CA ASN A 60 -7.82 7.07 10.38
C ASN A 60 -8.11 5.93 9.40
N VAL A 61 -8.50 6.25 8.16
CA VAL A 61 -8.69 5.28 7.07
C VAL A 61 -7.47 5.29 6.16
N ALA A 62 -6.91 4.12 5.96
CA ALA A 62 -5.81 3.84 5.06
C ALA A 62 -6.23 2.82 3.98
N LEU A 63 -5.42 2.63 2.96
CA LEU A 63 -5.72 1.72 1.86
C LEU A 63 -4.68 0.61 1.75
N VAL A 64 -5.06 -0.50 1.13
CA VAL A 64 -4.12 -1.55 0.68
C VAL A 64 -4.05 -1.50 -0.83
N ALA A 65 -2.85 -1.30 -1.40
CA ALA A 65 -2.61 -1.38 -2.84
C ALA A 65 -1.33 -2.19 -3.11
N GLY A 66 -1.46 -3.28 -3.86
CA GLY A 66 -0.38 -4.26 -4.06
C GLY A 66 0.73 -3.78 -4.99
N ALA A 67 1.97 -4.14 -4.67
CA ALA A 67 3.18 -3.72 -5.39
C ALA A 67 3.30 -4.20 -6.84
N THR A 68 2.47 -5.15 -7.27
CA THR A 68 2.52 -5.75 -8.63
C THR A 68 2.16 -4.74 -9.72
N TRP A 69 1.37 -3.73 -9.39
CA TRP A 69 0.81 -2.75 -10.32
C TRP A 69 1.12 -1.31 -9.84
N PRO A 70 2.35 -0.82 -10.05
CA PRO A 70 2.76 0.52 -9.59
C PRO A 70 1.87 1.65 -10.13
N GLU A 71 1.43 1.57 -11.37
CA GLU A 71 0.52 2.54 -12.00
C GLU A 71 -0.84 2.62 -11.30
N GLN A 72 -1.29 1.53 -10.71
CA GLN A 72 -2.54 1.51 -9.93
C GLN A 72 -2.33 2.06 -8.52
N ILE A 73 -1.14 1.88 -7.94
CA ILE A 73 -0.76 2.55 -6.68
C ILE A 73 -0.72 4.06 -6.89
N GLU A 74 -0.09 4.52 -7.98
CA GLU A 74 -0.03 5.94 -8.35
C GLU A 74 -1.44 6.51 -8.49
N ARG A 75 -2.34 5.78 -9.18
CA ARG A 75 -3.73 6.18 -9.31
C ARG A 75 -4.46 6.26 -7.97
N VAL A 76 -4.23 5.31 -7.05
CA VAL A 76 -4.76 5.35 -5.68
C VAL A 76 -4.20 6.55 -4.92
N ARG A 77 -2.91 6.88 -5.07
CA ARG A 77 -2.30 8.06 -4.47
C ARG A 77 -2.90 9.36 -4.97
N GLU A 78 -3.18 9.49 -6.28
CA GLU A 78 -3.88 10.65 -6.85
C GLU A 78 -5.27 10.85 -6.23
N ILE A 79 -6.02 9.77 -6.05
CA ILE A 79 -7.37 9.81 -5.45
C ILE A 79 -7.31 10.13 -3.96
N CYS A 80 -6.30 9.60 -3.26
CA CYS A 80 -6.12 9.66 -1.80
C CYS A 80 -4.74 10.26 -1.44
N PRO A 81 -4.52 11.56 -1.68
CA PRO A 81 -3.19 12.17 -1.57
C PRO A 81 -2.57 12.10 -0.17
N ASP A 82 -3.39 12.14 0.88
CA ASP A 82 -2.94 12.25 2.27
C ASP A 82 -3.08 10.93 3.06
N GLN A 83 -3.70 9.90 2.48
CA GLN A 83 -3.95 8.66 3.19
C GLN A 83 -2.75 7.72 3.12
N VAL A 84 -2.55 6.92 4.18
CA VAL A 84 -1.52 5.88 4.20
C VAL A 84 -1.90 4.76 3.23
N ILE A 85 -0.97 4.34 2.39
CA ILE A 85 -1.10 3.16 1.51
C ILE A 85 -0.21 2.04 2.04
N LEU A 86 -0.81 0.93 2.45
CA LEU A 86 -0.09 -0.31 2.73
C LEU A 86 0.17 -1.04 1.41
N VAL A 87 1.44 -1.28 1.12
CA VAL A 87 1.92 -1.88 -0.13
C VAL A 87 2.48 -3.28 0.12
N PRO A 88 1.65 -4.32 0.06
CA PRO A 88 2.11 -5.70 0.14
C PRO A 88 2.63 -6.20 -1.20
N GLY A 89 3.37 -7.30 -1.16
CA GLY A 89 3.79 -8.01 -2.38
C GLY A 89 5.10 -7.51 -2.99
N VAL A 90 5.87 -6.68 -2.30
CA VAL A 90 7.26 -6.39 -2.69
C VAL A 90 8.08 -7.67 -2.54
N GLY A 91 8.21 -8.41 -3.65
CA GLY A 91 9.00 -9.62 -3.72
C GLY A 91 10.50 -9.35 -3.69
N ALA A 92 11.32 -10.41 -3.91
CA ALA A 92 12.78 -10.32 -4.00
C ALA A 92 13.29 -9.50 -5.20
N GLN A 93 12.42 -9.15 -6.14
CA GLN A 93 12.78 -8.34 -7.32
C GLN A 93 12.95 -6.87 -6.93
N GLN A 94 14.15 -6.38 -7.09
CA GLN A 94 14.55 -5.02 -6.71
C GLN A 94 13.72 -3.93 -7.41
N GLY A 95 13.42 -4.08 -8.70
CA GLY A 95 12.66 -3.10 -9.47
C GLY A 95 11.22 -2.92 -8.99
N ALA A 96 10.59 -3.99 -8.48
CA ALA A 96 9.23 -3.90 -7.93
C ALA A 96 9.15 -3.04 -6.64
N LEU A 97 10.16 -3.12 -5.77
CA LEU A 97 10.23 -2.27 -4.59
C LEU A 97 10.36 -0.79 -4.96
N GLU A 98 11.22 -0.48 -5.92
CA GLU A 98 11.49 0.89 -6.35
C GLU A 98 10.25 1.51 -7.00
N ALA A 99 9.68 0.84 -7.99
CA ALA A 99 8.49 1.31 -8.69
C ALA A 99 7.30 1.51 -7.72
N ALA A 100 7.03 0.53 -6.85
CA ALA A 100 5.94 0.62 -5.88
C ALA A 100 6.17 1.71 -4.82
N THR A 101 7.43 1.93 -4.39
CA THR A 101 7.77 3.00 -3.46
C THR A 101 7.56 4.38 -4.09
N HIS A 102 8.03 4.58 -5.33
CA HIS A 102 7.84 5.84 -6.04
C HIS A 102 6.35 6.16 -6.26
N ALA A 103 5.56 5.16 -6.64
CA ALA A 103 4.13 5.32 -6.84
C ALA A 103 3.36 5.62 -5.53
N ALA A 104 3.85 5.15 -4.38
CA ALA A 104 3.17 5.27 -3.10
C ALA A 104 3.56 6.52 -2.29
N ILE A 105 4.70 7.15 -2.59
CA ILE A 105 5.19 8.34 -1.89
C ILE A 105 4.18 9.50 -2.01
N ASP A 106 3.88 10.15 -0.88
CA ASP A 106 3.13 11.40 -0.83
C ASP A 106 4.05 12.64 -1.00
N ALA A 107 3.45 13.82 -1.02
CA ALA A 107 4.16 15.10 -1.15
C ALA A 107 5.16 15.38 0.01
N ASN A 108 5.03 14.68 1.15
CA ASN A 108 5.90 14.82 2.31
C ASN A 108 6.98 13.73 2.37
N GLY A 109 7.12 12.92 1.34
CA GLY A 109 8.07 11.81 1.29
C GLY A 109 7.70 10.63 2.18
N GLY A 110 6.41 10.52 2.54
CA GLY A 110 5.86 9.48 3.41
C GLY A 110 4.57 8.89 2.86
N GLY A 111 3.58 8.67 3.74
CA GLY A 111 2.23 8.23 3.36
C GLY A 111 2.13 6.77 2.94
N PHE A 112 3.11 5.92 3.19
CA PHE A 112 3.07 4.51 2.81
C PHE A 112 3.75 3.58 3.82
N LEU A 113 3.37 2.29 3.77
CA LEU A 113 3.99 1.20 4.53
C LEU A 113 4.30 0.04 3.58
N ILE A 114 5.55 -0.36 3.48
CA ILE A 114 5.96 -1.53 2.70
C ILE A 114 5.84 -2.78 3.56
N ASN A 115 5.09 -3.78 3.07
CA ASN A 115 5.00 -5.08 3.73
C ASN A 115 5.80 -6.13 2.96
N ALA A 116 6.78 -6.74 3.63
CA ALA A 116 7.61 -7.81 3.11
C ALA A 116 7.64 -8.99 4.09
N SER A 117 6.82 -10.01 3.86
CA SER A 117 6.73 -11.19 4.74
C SER A 117 7.81 -12.22 4.43
N ARG A 118 7.69 -12.93 3.29
CA ARG A 118 8.57 -14.06 2.95
C ARG A 118 10.04 -13.68 2.83
N GLY A 119 10.34 -12.51 2.24
CA GLY A 119 11.72 -12.03 2.08
C GLY A 119 12.44 -11.80 3.40
N VAL A 120 11.72 -11.36 4.43
CA VAL A 120 12.26 -11.14 5.78
C VAL A 120 12.23 -12.43 6.59
N THR A 121 11.07 -13.10 6.66
CA THR A 121 10.87 -14.28 7.52
C THR A 121 11.74 -15.46 7.11
N TYR A 122 11.97 -15.65 5.82
CA TYR A 122 12.76 -16.76 5.26
C TYR A 122 14.10 -16.31 4.67
N ALA A 123 14.67 -15.23 5.20
CA ALA A 123 15.99 -14.75 4.80
C ALA A 123 17.12 -15.77 5.07
N SER A 124 16.94 -16.63 6.07
CA SER A 124 17.73 -17.84 6.32
C SER A 124 16.85 -18.98 6.83
N ARG A 125 17.29 -20.22 6.61
CA ARG A 125 16.69 -21.44 7.18
C ARG A 125 17.59 -22.08 8.25
N GLY A 126 18.73 -21.47 8.57
CA GLY A 126 19.68 -21.92 9.57
C GLY A 126 19.42 -21.28 10.95
N ASP A 127 20.30 -21.58 11.91
CA ASP A 127 20.20 -21.05 13.28
C ASP A 127 20.39 -19.53 13.36
N ASP A 128 20.89 -18.91 12.30
CA ASP A 128 21.06 -17.47 12.13
C ASP A 128 19.78 -16.73 11.67
N TYR A 129 18.63 -17.39 11.61
CA TYR A 129 17.39 -16.87 11.04
C TYR A 129 17.00 -15.48 11.56
N ALA A 130 17.17 -15.23 12.85
CA ALA A 130 16.82 -13.95 13.47
C ALA A 130 17.77 -12.82 12.99
N ALA A 131 19.07 -13.10 12.92
CA ALA A 131 20.06 -12.15 12.42
C ALA A 131 19.89 -11.86 10.93
N ALA A 132 19.61 -12.89 10.13
CA ALA A 132 19.33 -12.77 8.70
C ALA A 132 18.05 -11.96 8.44
N ALA A 133 16.96 -12.23 9.15
CA ALA A 133 15.72 -11.47 9.05
C ALA A 133 15.93 -9.98 9.41
N ARG A 134 16.66 -9.69 10.49
CA ARG A 134 17.03 -8.31 10.86
C ARG A 134 17.82 -7.61 9.76
N LYS A 135 18.82 -8.28 9.21
CA LYS A 135 19.68 -7.73 8.13
C LYS A 135 18.85 -7.40 6.91
N GLU A 136 17.94 -8.27 6.52
CA GLU A 136 17.08 -8.06 5.36
C GLU A 136 16.07 -6.91 5.60
N ALA A 137 15.45 -6.85 6.77
CA ALA A 137 14.56 -5.73 7.13
C ALA A 137 15.31 -4.39 7.13
N GLN A 138 16.54 -4.35 7.64
CA GLN A 138 17.40 -3.16 7.60
C GLN A 138 17.76 -2.77 6.17
N ARG A 139 18.08 -3.75 5.30
CA ARG A 139 18.39 -3.52 3.89
C ARG A 139 17.21 -2.89 3.16
N LEU A 140 16.01 -3.43 3.35
CA LEU A 140 14.79 -2.89 2.76
C LEU A 140 14.51 -1.47 3.23
N ARG A 141 14.55 -1.23 4.55
CA ARG A 141 14.36 0.09 5.14
C ARG A 141 15.34 1.12 4.58
N ASN A 142 16.62 0.77 4.49
CA ASN A 142 17.66 1.70 4.00
C ASN A 142 17.41 2.05 2.53
N ARG A 143 17.02 1.09 1.68
CA ARG A 143 16.67 1.35 0.28
C ARG A 143 15.44 2.26 0.16
N ILE A 144 14.41 2.02 0.94
CA ILE A 144 13.21 2.86 0.98
C ILE A 144 13.59 4.31 1.36
N ASN A 145 14.45 4.49 2.37
CA ASN A 145 14.86 5.81 2.81
C ASN A 145 15.64 6.57 1.72
N VAL A 146 16.54 5.90 0.99
CA VAL A 146 17.24 6.52 -0.17
C VAL A 146 16.24 7.03 -1.22
N MET A 147 15.20 6.25 -1.52
CA MET A 147 14.17 6.68 -2.48
C MET A 147 13.34 7.86 -1.96
N ARG A 148 13.00 7.84 -0.67
CA ARG A 148 12.28 8.95 -0.01
C ARG A 148 13.10 10.25 -0.06
N GLU A 149 14.36 10.19 0.30
CA GLU A 149 15.29 11.35 0.26
C GLU A 149 15.44 11.89 -1.16
N ALA A 150 15.56 11.01 -2.16
CA ALA A 150 15.62 11.39 -3.56
C ALA A 150 14.32 12.03 -4.08
N ALA A 151 13.15 11.61 -3.57
CA ALA A 151 11.86 12.21 -3.92
C ALA A 151 11.74 13.63 -3.33
N LEU A 152 12.08 13.81 -2.06
CA LEU A 152 12.08 15.11 -1.38
C LEU A 152 13.06 16.12 -1.98
N ALA A 153 14.17 15.66 -2.55
CA ALA A 153 15.15 16.54 -3.19
C ALA A 153 14.72 17.07 -4.56
N ARG A 154 13.64 16.54 -5.14
CA ARG A 154 13.11 16.93 -6.47
C ARG A 154 11.90 17.87 -6.41
N GLY A 155 11.23 17.93 -5.26
CA GLY A 155 10.08 18.80 -5.00
C GLY A 155 10.49 20.09 -4.34
#